data_faa20cb0dc46ac4235588e97d68de590
#
_entry.id   faa20cb0dc46ac4235588e97d68de590
#
_cell.length_a   1.000
_cell.length_b   1.000
_cell.length_c   1.000
_cell.angle_alpha   90.00
_cell.angle_beta   90.00
_cell.angle_gamma   90.00
#
_symmetry.space_group_name_H-M   'P 1'
#
loop_
_entity.id
_entity.type
_entity.pdbx_description
1 polymer ?
#
loop_
_entity_poly.entity_id
_entity_poly.type
_entity_poly.pdbx_seq_one_letter_code
_entity_poly.pdbx_strand_id
1 'polypeptide(L)'
;VSARFDALRPLPGVVAAALVGPDGLPIELLGEGSDALAAELAALRVSLDRVCRRLGAGEVTRLAFTSERVEVVAVTSGDFILGVAQTRGTDTRAAQQLLARLALELTDLPRPEFA
;
A
#
# COMPACT_ATOMS: atom_id res chain seq x y z
N VAL A 1 -15.59 8.42 7.52
CA VAL A 1 -15.14 8.61 6.15
C VAL A 1 -13.73 9.17 6.13
N SER A 2 -12.88 8.52 5.42
CA SER A 2 -11.48 8.91 5.37
C SER A 2 -11.18 9.73 4.14
N ALA A 3 -10.38 10.77 4.33
CA ALA A 3 -9.91 11.62 3.24
C ALA A 3 -8.43 11.38 2.93
N ARG A 4 -7.83 10.30 3.48
CA ARG A 4 -6.41 10.05 3.29
C ARG A 4 -6.00 10.01 1.83
N PHE A 5 -6.81 9.32 1.02
CA PHE A 5 -6.47 9.14 -0.38
C PHE A 5 -6.92 10.26 -1.30
N ASP A 6 -7.58 11.29 -0.75
CA ASP A 6 -7.97 12.42 -1.58
C ASP A 6 -6.77 13.10 -2.22
N ALA A 7 -5.63 13.11 -1.54
CA ALA A 7 -4.41 13.70 -2.07
C ALA A 7 -3.82 12.91 -3.25
N LEU A 8 -4.22 11.64 -3.41
CA LEU A 8 -3.80 10.85 -4.56
C LEU A 8 -4.59 11.16 -5.83
N ARG A 9 -5.82 11.64 -5.67
CA ARG A 9 -6.70 11.86 -6.81
C ARG A 9 -6.12 12.76 -7.90
N PRO A 10 -5.44 13.87 -7.57
CA PRO A 10 -4.89 14.74 -8.61
C PRO A 10 -3.59 14.21 -9.22
N LEU A 11 -3.00 13.15 -8.70
CA LEU A 11 -1.77 12.62 -9.26
C LEU A 11 -2.06 11.93 -10.59
N PRO A 12 -1.17 12.10 -11.59
CA PRO A 12 -1.41 11.52 -12.91
C PRO A 12 -1.40 10.00 -12.84
N GLY A 13 -2.31 9.39 -13.60
CA GLY A 13 -2.31 7.96 -13.82
C GLY A 13 -2.78 7.09 -12.66
N VAL A 14 -3.26 7.67 -11.57
CA VAL A 14 -3.76 6.85 -10.46
C VAL A 14 -4.99 6.06 -10.89
N VAL A 15 -4.90 4.75 -10.78
CA VAL A 15 -5.97 3.82 -11.14
C VAL A 15 -6.70 3.34 -9.88
N ALA A 16 -5.92 2.98 -8.86
CA ALA A 16 -6.48 2.42 -7.63
C ALA A 16 -5.50 2.66 -6.48
N ALA A 17 -6.04 2.70 -5.27
CA ALA A 17 -5.24 2.75 -4.06
C ALA A 17 -5.96 1.97 -2.95
N ALA A 18 -5.18 1.43 -2.02
CA ALA A 18 -5.72 0.63 -0.93
C ALA A 18 -4.88 0.79 0.33
N LEU A 19 -5.58 0.88 1.45
CA LEU A 19 -4.97 0.79 2.78
C LEU A 19 -5.55 -0.46 3.44
N VAL A 20 -4.66 -1.36 3.85
CA VAL A 20 -5.04 -2.66 4.41
C VAL A 20 -4.55 -2.74 5.85
N GLY A 21 -5.41 -3.21 6.73
CA GLY A 21 -5.11 -3.34 8.15
C GLY A 21 -4.45 -4.65 8.53
N PRO A 22 -4.18 -4.83 9.83
CA PRO A 22 -3.48 -6.02 10.32
C PRO A 22 -4.21 -7.33 10.07
N ASP A 23 -5.54 -7.27 9.95
CA ASP A 23 -6.38 -8.45 9.69
C ASP A 23 -6.49 -8.79 8.20
N GLY A 24 -5.79 -8.04 7.34
CA GLY A 24 -5.86 -8.25 5.90
C GLY A 24 -7.09 -7.62 5.25
N LEU A 25 -7.93 -6.93 6.00
CA LEU A 25 -9.12 -6.29 5.47
C LEU A 25 -8.85 -4.85 5.08
N PRO A 26 -9.50 -4.36 4.01
CA PRO A 26 -9.29 -2.98 3.60
C PRO A 26 -9.90 -2.00 4.59
N ILE A 27 -9.17 -0.91 4.84
CA ILE A 27 -9.62 0.20 5.67
C ILE A 27 -10.09 1.33 4.78
N GLU A 28 -9.40 1.57 3.69
CA GLU A 28 -9.73 2.63 2.75
C GLU A 28 -9.40 2.17 1.34
N LEU A 29 -10.26 2.49 0.40
CA LEU A 29 -10.13 2.11 -1.01
C LEU A 29 -10.39 3.31 -1.89
N LEU A 30 -9.68 3.40 -3.00
CA LEU A 30 -9.87 4.42 -4.01
C LEU A 30 -9.75 3.78 -5.38
N GLY A 31 -10.74 4.01 -6.23
CA GLY A 31 -10.68 3.61 -7.62
C GLY A 31 -11.18 2.21 -7.91
N GLU A 32 -11.36 1.93 -9.19
CA GLU A 32 -11.85 0.64 -9.65
C GLU A 32 -10.77 -0.41 -9.48
N GLY A 33 -11.13 -1.56 -8.94
CA GLY A 33 -10.18 -2.65 -8.69
C GLY A 33 -9.40 -2.52 -7.39
N SER A 34 -9.71 -1.49 -6.58
CA SER A 34 -8.99 -1.27 -5.33
C SER A 34 -9.17 -2.39 -4.33
N ASP A 35 -10.32 -3.05 -4.34
CA ASP A 35 -10.56 -4.20 -3.46
C ASP A 35 -9.65 -5.37 -3.82
N ALA A 36 -9.45 -5.62 -5.11
CA ALA A 36 -8.51 -6.64 -5.57
C ALA A 36 -7.07 -6.24 -5.21
N LEU A 37 -6.73 -4.98 -5.38
CA LEU A 37 -5.42 -4.47 -5.00
C LEU A 37 -5.17 -4.71 -3.51
N ALA A 38 -6.16 -4.42 -2.66
CA ALA A 38 -6.04 -4.62 -1.22
C ALA A 38 -5.76 -6.09 -0.87
N ALA A 39 -6.53 -6.99 -1.46
CA ALA A 39 -6.38 -8.43 -1.19
C ALA A 39 -5.00 -8.93 -1.62
N GLU A 40 -4.54 -8.50 -2.80
CA GLU A 40 -3.25 -8.95 -3.31
C GLU A 40 -2.08 -8.33 -2.55
N LEU A 41 -2.19 -7.07 -2.13
CA LEU A 41 -1.14 -6.46 -1.32
C LEU A 41 -0.97 -7.20 0.02
N ALA A 42 -2.06 -7.59 0.65
CA ALA A 42 -2.01 -8.36 1.88
C ALA A 42 -1.30 -9.69 1.67
N ALA A 43 -1.64 -10.39 0.59
CA ALA A 43 -1.04 -11.69 0.26
C ALA A 43 0.46 -11.54 -0.09
N LEU A 44 0.79 -10.52 -0.87
CA LEU A 44 2.19 -10.25 -1.24
C LEU A 44 3.04 -9.95 -0.01
N ARG A 45 2.51 -9.18 0.93
CA ARG A 45 3.24 -8.87 2.13
C ARG A 45 3.61 -10.13 2.91
N VAL A 46 2.67 -11.05 3.06
CA VAL A 46 2.93 -12.31 3.76
C VAL A 46 4.06 -13.10 3.07
N SER A 47 4.01 -13.17 1.74
CA SER A 47 5.03 -13.89 0.97
C SER A 47 6.39 -13.23 1.06
N LEU A 48 6.44 -11.91 0.95
CA LEU A 48 7.70 -11.18 0.98
C LEU A 48 8.31 -11.15 2.39
N ASP A 49 7.49 -11.09 3.42
CA ASP A 49 7.99 -11.18 4.80
C ASP A 49 8.66 -12.53 5.03
N ARG A 50 8.13 -13.59 4.43
CA ARG A 50 8.75 -14.91 4.52
C ARG A 50 10.13 -14.92 3.86
N VAL A 51 10.25 -14.33 2.67
CA VAL A 51 11.53 -14.21 1.99
C VAL A 51 12.53 -13.43 2.84
N CYS A 52 12.10 -12.31 3.38
CA CYS A 52 12.97 -11.45 4.18
C CYS A 52 13.41 -12.14 5.46
N ARG A 53 12.54 -12.93 6.09
CA ARG A 53 12.92 -13.70 7.28
C ARG A 53 14.00 -14.74 6.94
N ARG A 54 13.85 -15.40 5.81
CA ARG A 54 14.85 -16.40 5.38
C ARG A 54 16.22 -15.78 5.08
N LEU A 55 16.20 -14.53 4.64
CA LEU A 55 17.43 -13.79 4.38
C LEU A 55 18.00 -13.13 5.64
N GLY A 56 17.28 -13.19 6.76
CA GLY A 56 17.67 -12.46 7.95
C GLY A 56 17.59 -10.96 7.78
N ALA A 57 16.71 -10.49 6.89
CA ALA A 57 16.68 -9.10 6.45
C ALA A 57 15.61 -8.26 7.15
N GLY A 58 14.87 -8.83 8.09
CA GLY A 58 13.82 -8.11 8.79
C GLY A 58 12.50 -8.09 8.03
N GLU A 59 11.68 -7.10 8.28
CA GLU A 59 10.36 -6.99 7.66
C GLU A 59 10.42 -6.19 6.36
N VAL A 60 9.47 -6.45 5.48
CA VAL A 60 9.31 -5.67 4.25
C VAL A 60 8.88 -4.25 4.63
N THR A 61 9.55 -3.25 4.08
CA THR A 61 9.20 -1.85 4.30
C THR A 61 8.57 -1.21 3.09
N ARG A 62 8.93 -1.67 1.90
CA ARG A 62 8.40 -1.12 0.64
C ARG A 62 8.48 -2.18 -0.43
N LEU A 63 7.51 -2.17 -1.33
CA LEU A 63 7.56 -3.02 -2.50
C LEU A 63 7.09 -2.24 -3.72
N ALA A 64 7.54 -2.67 -4.88
CA ALA A 64 7.14 -2.05 -6.14
C ALA A 64 7.27 -3.08 -7.24
N PHE A 65 6.39 -3.00 -8.20
CA PHE A 65 6.50 -3.81 -9.41
C PHE A 65 5.84 -3.12 -10.57
N THR A 66 6.24 -3.54 -11.77
CA THR A 66 5.71 -3.00 -13.02
C THR A 66 5.18 -4.17 -13.83
N SER A 67 3.95 -4.02 -14.31
CA SER A 67 3.37 -4.96 -15.26
C SER A 67 3.25 -4.30 -16.62
N GLU A 68 2.57 -4.95 -17.55
CA GLU A 68 2.37 -4.39 -18.87
C GLU A 68 1.58 -3.09 -18.86
N ARG A 69 0.66 -2.92 -17.91
CA ARG A 69 -0.29 -1.80 -17.92
C ARG A 69 -0.22 -0.90 -16.71
N VAL A 70 0.33 -1.38 -15.60
CA VAL A 70 0.35 -0.60 -14.36
C VAL A 70 1.69 -0.66 -13.69
N GLU A 71 1.93 0.33 -12.86
CA GLU A 71 3.03 0.35 -11.91
C GLU A 71 2.43 0.44 -10.53
N VAL A 72 2.86 -0.45 -9.64
CA VAL A 72 2.35 -0.50 -8.27
C VAL A 72 3.49 -0.20 -7.32
N VAL A 73 3.23 0.71 -6.39
CA VAL A 73 4.15 0.97 -5.29
C VAL A 73 3.38 0.87 -3.99
N ALA A 74 4.01 0.32 -2.97
CA ALA A 74 3.38 0.15 -1.67
C ALA A 74 4.40 0.31 -0.57
N VAL A 75 3.94 0.81 0.58
CA VAL A 75 4.76 0.96 1.78
C VAL A 75 4.04 0.31 2.96
N THR A 76 4.82 -0.17 3.91
CA THR A 76 4.26 -0.74 5.14
C THR A 76 4.45 0.24 6.28
N SER A 77 3.58 0.15 7.28
CA SER A 77 3.68 0.91 8.52
C SER A 77 3.17 0.00 9.62
N GLY A 78 4.09 -0.63 10.35
CA GLY A 78 3.72 -1.68 11.29
C GLY A 78 2.98 -2.79 10.56
N ASP A 79 1.76 -3.07 11.00
CA ASP A 79 0.93 -4.12 10.40
C ASP A 79 0.06 -3.62 9.24
N PHE A 80 0.14 -2.33 8.92
CA PHE A 80 -0.61 -1.77 7.80
C PHE A 80 0.20 -1.78 6.52
N ILE A 81 -0.49 -1.83 5.38
CA ILE A 81 0.14 -1.66 4.08
C ILE A 81 -0.70 -0.71 3.24
N LEU A 82 -0.03 0.25 2.60
CA LEU A 82 -0.67 1.19 1.67
C LEU A 82 -0.05 1.01 0.29
N GLY A 83 -0.91 0.92 -0.70
CA GLY A 83 -0.41 0.80 -2.07
C GLY A 83 -1.21 1.62 -3.04
N VAL A 84 -0.58 1.97 -4.14
CA VAL A 84 -1.20 2.68 -5.25
C VAL A 84 -0.78 2.03 -6.56
N ALA A 85 -1.75 1.90 -7.45
CA ALA A 85 -1.52 1.45 -8.81
C ALA A 85 -1.68 2.64 -9.73
N GLN A 86 -0.70 2.86 -10.60
CA GLN A 86 -0.72 3.93 -11.59
C GLN A 86 -0.55 3.33 -12.98
N THR A 87 -1.01 4.04 -13.99
CA THR A 87 -0.82 3.63 -15.38
C THR A 87 0.67 3.49 -15.66
N ARG A 88 1.03 2.44 -16.41
CA ARG A 88 2.41 2.21 -16.82
C ARG A 88 3.02 3.44 -17.48
N GLY A 89 4.26 3.76 -17.11
CA GLY A 89 4.96 4.92 -17.65
C GLY A 89 4.74 6.20 -16.88
N THR A 90 3.88 6.18 -15.84
CA THR A 90 3.69 7.34 -14.97
C THR A 90 4.87 7.46 -14.01
N ASP A 91 5.30 8.69 -13.75
CA ASP A 91 6.31 8.94 -12.73
C ASP A 91 5.68 8.67 -11.36
N THR A 92 6.22 7.70 -10.63
CA THR A 92 5.65 7.26 -9.36
C THR A 92 6.20 8.00 -8.14
N ARG A 93 7.13 8.94 -8.34
CA ARG A 93 7.81 9.58 -7.20
C ARG A 93 6.85 10.34 -6.29
N ALA A 94 5.93 11.09 -6.88
CA ALA A 94 4.96 11.84 -6.07
C ALA A 94 4.06 10.92 -5.27
N ALA A 95 3.63 9.81 -5.86
CA ALA A 95 2.82 8.82 -5.16
C ALA A 95 3.62 8.16 -4.04
N GLN A 96 4.88 7.82 -4.29
CA GLN A 96 5.73 7.22 -3.26
C GLN A 96 5.92 8.16 -2.08
N GLN A 97 6.16 9.44 -2.35
CA GLN A 97 6.33 10.43 -1.30
C GLN A 97 5.05 10.60 -0.47
N LEU A 98 3.92 10.61 -1.15
CA LEU A 98 2.65 10.73 -0.45
C LEU A 98 2.34 9.49 0.39
N LEU A 99 2.60 8.30 -0.14
CA LEU A 99 2.42 7.07 0.64
C LEU A 99 3.31 7.06 1.88
N ALA A 100 4.56 7.50 1.75
CA ALA A 100 5.46 7.56 2.89
C ALA A 100 4.93 8.50 3.97
N ARG A 101 4.38 9.64 3.55
CA ARG A 101 3.79 10.61 4.48
C ARG A 101 2.55 10.03 5.16
N LEU A 102 1.68 9.39 4.39
CA LEU A 102 0.48 8.77 4.94
C LEU A 102 0.84 7.64 5.90
N ALA A 103 1.90 6.89 5.60
CA ALA A 103 2.36 5.82 6.49
C ALA A 103 2.76 6.35 7.86
N LEU A 104 3.37 7.54 7.91
CA LEU A 104 3.71 8.16 9.20
C LEU A 104 2.46 8.50 10.00
N GLU A 105 1.39 8.91 9.33
CA GLU A 105 0.13 9.22 10.01
C GLU A 105 -0.52 7.98 10.59
N LEU A 106 -0.26 6.80 10.04
CA LEU A 106 -0.84 5.56 10.54
C LEU A 106 -0.32 5.15 11.90
N THR A 107 0.80 5.69 12.33
CA THR A 107 1.32 5.39 13.67
C THR A 107 0.37 5.85 14.76
N ASP A 108 -0.55 6.78 14.44
CA ASP A 108 -1.52 7.30 15.39
C ASP A 108 -2.82 6.50 15.42
N LEU A 109 -2.99 5.52 14.52
CA LEU A 109 -4.19 4.70 14.52
C LEU A 109 -4.17 3.71 15.66
N PRO A 110 -5.31 3.50 16.34
CA PRO A 110 -5.37 2.49 17.39
C PRO A 110 -5.21 1.10 16.78
N ARG A 111 -4.49 0.23 17.50
CA ARG A 111 -4.35 -1.16 17.12
C ARG A 111 -5.47 -1.97 17.73
N PRO A 112 -5.83 -3.10 17.10
CA PRO A 112 -6.77 -4.02 17.74
C PRO A 112 -6.20 -4.51 19.06
N GLU A 113 -7.05 -4.61 20.10
CA GLU A 113 -6.59 -4.96 21.43
C GLU A 113 -6.02 -6.36 21.52
N PHE A 114 -6.48 -7.24 20.66
CA PHE A 114 -5.99 -8.61 20.65
C PHE A 114 -4.67 -8.79 19.90
N ALA A 115 -4.19 -7.75 19.26
CA ALA A 115 -3.00 -7.81 18.41
C ALA A 115 -1.71 -7.61 19.22
#